data_55592176f0b15207ab727a06a77e993a
#
_entry.id   55592176f0b15207ab727a06a77e993a
#
_cell.length_a   1.000
_cell.length_b   1.000
_cell.length_c   1.000
_cell.angle_alpha   90.00
_cell.angle_beta   90.00
_cell.angle_gamma   90.00
#
_symmetry.space_group_name_H-M   'P 1'
#
loop_
_entity.id
_entity.type
_entity.pdbx_description
1 polymer ?
#
loop_
_entity_poly.entity_id
_entity_poly.type
_entity_poly.pdbx_seq_one_letter_code
_entity_poly.pdbx_strand_id
1 'polypeptide(L)'
;LSAWVSDGLLPAIDGVLNEFDEAGALWCLDCVEIDVGDVSSDNFYAELVQRVQDKLREKLRIARQNCLLPDFESIESLPVRRLNHIQRDLEKLHVFLLTGNMPWHVDTTDAQVHEKILRNVLQEAGTSLVSLVWRLSVADRALFIKRLVSQFPKHHLENVLIRIAPTQADWILDFLCIYQSAI
;
A
#
# COMPACT_ATOMS: atom_id res chain seq x y z
N LEU A 1 16.45 11.50 -26.87
CA LEU A 1 15.34 10.70 -26.32
C LEU A 1 15.00 11.11 -24.88
N SER A 2 15.99 11.33 -24.01
CA SER A 2 15.74 11.67 -22.61
C SER A 2 15.07 13.04 -22.41
N ALA A 3 15.51 14.08 -23.11
CA ALA A 3 14.93 15.43 -22.98
C ALA A 3 13.44 15.45 -23.40
N TRP A 4 13.09 14.82 -24.51
CA TRP A 4 11.71 14.75 -24.97
C TRP A 4 10.80 13.99 -23.97
N VAL A 5 11.30 12.91 -23.35
CA VAL A 5 10.53 12.17 -22.34
C VAL A 5 10.28 13.05 -21.12
N SER A 6 11.31 13.75 -20.64
CA SER A 6 11.21 14.60 -19.45
C SER A 6 10.37 15.86 -19.67
N ASP A 7 10.50 16.48 -20.84
CA ASP A 7 9.91 17.81 -21.10
C ASP A 7 8.54 17.71 -21.81
N GLY A 8 8.24 16.57 -22.44
CA GLY A 8 7.01 16.36 -23.20
C GLY A 8 6.11 15.27 -22.62
N LEU A 9 6.61 14.03 -22.52
CA LEU A 9 5.79 12.89 -22.18
C LEU A 9 5.42 12.85 -20.69
N LEU A 10 6.38 13.05 -19.79
CA LEU A 10 6.11 13.00 -18.33
C LEU A 10 5.12 14.07 -17.89
N PRO A 11 5.24 15.36 -18.26
CA PRO A 11 4.23 16.36 -17.93
C PRO A 11 2.84 16.05 -18.48
N ALA A 12 2.77 15.42 -19.66
CA ALA A 12 1.51 15.00 -20.26
C ALA A 12 0.84 13.87 -19.46
N ILE A 13 1.62 12.89 -18.98
CA ILE A 13 1.16 11.82 -18.09
C ILE A 13 0.72 12.42 -16.76
N ASP A 14 1.51 13.28 -16.12
CA ASP A 14 1.18 13.95 -14.87
C ASP A 14 -0.13 14.73 -14.98
N GLY A 15 -0.33 15.43 -16.11
CA GLY A 15 -1.59 16.14 -16.38
C GLY A 15 -2.81 15.20 -16.35
N VAL A 16 -2.69 14.03 -16.97
CA VAL A 16 -3.78 13.03 -16.95
C VAL A 16 -3.97 12.43 -15.56
N LEU A 17 -2.89 12.11 -14.85
CA LEU A 17 -3.00 11.56 -13.49
C LEU A 17 -3.67 12.55 -12.53
N ASN A 18 -3.36 13.83 -12.64
CA ASN A 18 -3.99 14.90 -11.84
C ASN A 18 -5.50 15.05 -12.11
N GLU A 19 -5.99 14.71 -13.32
CA GLU A 19 -7.45 14.70 -13.61
C GLU A 19 -8.19 13.63 -12.79
N PHE A 20 -7.50 12.57 -12.35
CA PHE A 20 -8.04 11.46 -11.58
C PHE A 20 -7.65 11.52 -10.10
N ASP A 21 -6.89 12.53 -9.69
CA ASP A 21 -6.51 12.69 -8.28
C ASP A 21 -7.75 13.05 -7.45
N GLU A 22 -7.97 12.24 -6.42
CA GLU A 22 -9.07 12.41 -5.47
C GLU A 22 -8.50 12.56 -4.06
N ALA A 23 -8.89 13.61 -3.36
CA ALA A 23 -8.44 13.84 -1.99
C ALA A 23 -8.71 12.63 -1.09
N GLY A 24 -7.67 12.08 -0.49
CA GLY A 24 -7.75 10.95 0.44
C GLY A 24 -7.80 9.56 -0.21
N ALA A 25 -7.79 9.44 -1.53
CA ALA A 25 -7.68 8.17 -2.24
C ALA A 25 -6.27 7.96 -2.79
N LEU A 26 -5.77 6.73 -2.77
CA LEU A 26 -4.56 6.31 -3.45
C LEU A 26 -4.91 5.30 -4.53
N TRP A 27 -4.45 5.56 -5.74
CA TRP A 27 -4.56 4.62 -6.85
C TRP A 27 -3.27 3.81 -6.94
N CYS A 28 -3.36 2.49 -6.77
CA CYS A 28 -2.25 1.57 -6.98
C CYS A 28 -2.40 0.92 -8.35
N LEU A 29 -1.42 1.16 -9.22
CA LEU A 29 -1.33 0.63 -10.57
C LEU A 29 -0.12 -0.29 -10.62
N ASP A 30 -0.31 -1.59 -10.77
CA ASP A 30 0.80 -2.56 -10.82
C ASP A 30 1.55 -2.42 -12.14
N CYS A 31 0.81 -2.27 -13.24
CA CYS A 31 1.37 -2.05 -14.57
C CYS A 31 0.33 -1.36 -15.46
N VAL A 32 0.76 -0.38 -16.24
CA VAL A 32 -0.06 0.26 -17.27
C VAL A 32 0.59 0.07 -18.63
N GLU A 33 0.08 -0.87 -19.39
CA GLU A 33 0.49 -1.06 -20.78
C GLU A 33 -0.40 -0.20 -21.70
N ILE A 34 0.23 0.64 -22.51
CA ILE A 34 -0.46 1.52 -23.45
C ILE A 34 -0.02 1.16 -24.87
N ASP A 35 -0.93 0.56 -25.61
CA ASP A 35 -0.75 0.37 -27.05
C ASP A 35 -1.18 1.66 -27.78
N VAL A 36 -0.21 2.34 -28.35
CA VAL A 36 -0.42 3.59 -29.10
C VAL A 36 -0.71 3.37 -30.58
N GLY A 37 -0.58 2.13 -31.05
CA GLY A 37 -0.74 1.77 -32.48
C GLY A 37 0.29 2.46 -33.39
N ASP A 38 -0.03 2.54 -34.68
CA ASP A 38 0.84 3.17 -35.68
C ASP A 38 0.81 4.70 -35.54
N VAL A 39 1.96 5.32 -35.40
CA VAL A 39 2.13 6.78 -35.28
C VAL A 39 2.78 7.32 -36.54
N SER A 40 2.25 8.44 -37.07
CA SER A 40 2.79 9.08 -38.26
C SER A 40 4.19 9.64 -38.03
N SER A 41 5.08 9.50 -39.04
CA SER A 41 6.44 10.00 -38.94
C SER A 41 6.53 11.54 -38.97
N ASP A 42 5.56 12.22 -39.59
CA ASP A 42 5.61 13.67 -39.82
C ASP A 42 5.41 14.49 -38.55
N ASN A 43 4.67 13.94 -37.57
CA ASN A 43 4.39 14.59 -36.29
C ASN A 43 4.48 13.62 -35.10
N PHE A 44 5.45 12.72 -35.18
CA PHE A 44 5.60 11.58 -34.30
C PHE A 44 5.45 11.90 -32.80
N TYR A 45 6.19 12.91 -32.34
CA TYR A 45 6.22 13.22 -30.89
C TYR A 45 4.89 13.79 -30.39
N ALA A 46 4.27 14.69 -31.11
CA ALA A 46 3.00 15.29 -30.68
C ALA A 46 1.87 14.26 -30.72
N GLU A 47 1.82 13.46 -31.79
CA GLU A 47 0.81 12.41 -31.95
C GLU A 47 0.98 11.32 -30.88
N LEU A 48 2.21 10.93 -30.58
CA LEU A 48 2.49 9.94 -29.54
C LEU A 48 2.04 10.42 -28.17
N VAL A 49 2.37 11.66 -27.79
CA VAL A 49 1.93 12.26 -26.51
C VAL A 49 0.41 12.28 -26.42
N GLN A 50 -0.28 12.73 -27.47
CA GLN A 50 -1.74 12.79 -27.49
C GLN A 50 -2.36 11.40 -27.33
N ARG A 51 -1.87 10.40 -28.05
CA ARG A 51 -2.39 9.03 -27.98
C ARG A 51 -2.14 8.40 -26.62
N VAL A 52 -0.97 8.63 -26.01
CA VAL A 52 -0.68 8.18 -24.65
C VAL A 52 -1.67 8.78 -23.67
N GLN A 53 -1.92 10.10 -23.75
CA GLN A 53 -2.89 10.75 -22.87
C GLN A 53 -4.31 10.17 -23.02
N ASP A 54 -4.78 10.00 -24.25
CA ASP A 54 -6.13 9.51 -24.53
C ASP A 54 -6.29 8.06 -24.05
N LYS A 55 -5.31 7.21 -24.32
CA LYS A 55 -5.32 5.81 -23.87
C LYS A 55 -5.18 5.66 -22.36
N LEU A 56 -4.36 6.51 -21.73
CA LEU A 56 -4.23 6.54 -20.29
C LEU A 56 -5.54 6.97 -19.63
N ARG A 57 -6.20 8.03 -20.11
CA ARG A 57 -7.54 8.44 -19.63
C ARG A 57 -8.56 7.32 -19.75
N GLU A 58 -8.59 6.64 -20.89
CA GLU A 58 -9.49 5.51 -21.13
C GLU A 58 -9.26 4.40 -20.11
N LYS A 59 -7.99 3.99 -19.91
CA LYS A 59 -7.63 2.94 -18.93
C LYS A 59 -7.95 3.33 -17.50
N LEU A 60 -7.63 4.57 -17.09
CA LEU A 60 -7.94 5.05 -15.74
C LEU A 60 -9.46 5.16 -15.50
N ARG A 61 -10.25 5.54 -16.51
CA ARG A 61 -11.71 5.59 -16.43
C ARG A 61 -12.30 4.19 -16.23
N ILE A 62 -11.83 3.19 -16.98
CA ILE A 62 -12.24 1.79 -16.82
C ILE A 62 -11.85 1.28 -15.44
N ALA A 63 -10.63 1.56 -15.02
CA ALA A 63 -10.13 1.19 -13.70
C ALA A 63 -10.99 1.78 -12.56
N ARG A 64 -11.35 3.06 -12.68
CA ARG A 64 -12.23 3.74 -11.73
C ARG A 64 -13.62 3.09 -11.64
N GLN A 65 -14.18 2.71 -12.76
CA GLN A 65 -15.48 2.01 -12.81
C GLN A 65 -15.41 0.64 -12.14
N ASN A 66 -14.35 -0.12 -12.37
CA ASN A 66 -14.15 -1.46 -11.81
C ASN A 66 -13.87 -1.43 -10.29
N CYS A 67 -13.22 -0.38 -9.78
CA CYS A 67 -12.95 -0.21 -8.35
C CYS A 67 -14.19 0.18 -7.52
N LEU A 68 -15.31 0.51 -8.13
CA LEU A 68 -16.57 0.83 -7.44
C LEU A 68 -17.38 -0.41 -7.05
N LEU A 69 -16.97 -1.62 -7.46
CA LEU A 69 -17.62 -2.87 -7.11
C LEU A 69 -16.98 -3.45 -5.83
N PRO A 70 -17.74 -3.69 -4.74
CA PRO A 70 -17.20 -4.04 -3.45
C PRO A 70 -17.04 -5.56 -3.25
N ASP A 71 -16.22 -6.25 -4.03
CA ASP A 71 -15.88 -7.64 -3.73
C ASP A 71 -14.45 -7.74 -3.18
N PHE A 72 -14.37 -7.87 -1.86
CA PHE A 72 -13.12 -7.94 -1.09
C PHE A 72 -12.24 -9.15 -1.45
N GLU A 73 -12.82 -10.20 -2.06
CA GLU A 73 -12.08 -11.42 -2.44
C GLU A 73 -11.33 -11.31 -3.77
N SER A 74 -11.68 -10.35 -4.62
CA SER A 74 -11.07 -10.14 -5.94
C SER A 74 -10.03 -9.03 -5.99
N ILE A 75 -9.76 -8.33 -4.89
CA ILE A 75 -8.90 -7.13 -4.87
C ILE A 75 -7.42 -7.46 -5.16
N GLU A 76 -6.94 -8.66 -4.81
CA GLU A 76 -5.53 -9.04 -5.01
C GLU A 76 -5.16 -9.31 -6.48
N SER A 77 -6.15 -9.52 -7.35
CA SER A 77 -5.92 -9.84 -8.76
C SER A 77 -6.20 -8.69 -9.74
N LEU A 78 -6.67 -7.56 -9.26
CA LEU A 78 -6.96 -6.41 -10.12
C LEU A 78 -5.69 -5.59 -10.39
N PRO A 79 -5.39 -5.24 -11.66
CA PRO A 79 -4.24 -4.43 -12.02
C PRO A 79 -4.32 -2.98 -11.50
N VAL A 80 -5.46 -2.58 -10.97
CA VAL A 80 -5.72 -1.25 -10.41
C VAL A 80 -6.53 -1.37 -9.14
N ARG A 81 -6.02 -0.79 -8.05
CA ARG A 81 -6.69 -0.77 -6.75
C ARG A 81 -6.84 0.66 -6.24
N ARG A 82 -8.03 0.99 -5.75
CA ARG A 82 -8.28 2.23 -5.02
C ARG A 82 -8.24 1.94 -3.53
N LEU A 83 -7.25 2.49 -2.86
CA LEU A 83 -7.07 2.32 -1.43
C LEU A 83 -7.54 3.59 -0.69
N ASN A 84 -8.32 3.41 0.35
CA ASN A 84 -8.53 4.47 1.32
C ASN A 84 -7.27 4.64 2.19
N HIS A 85 -7.22 5.70 3.01
CA HIS A 85 -6.04 6.01 3.82
C HIS A 85 -5.65 4.87 4.78
N ILE A 86 -6.63 4.12 5.31
CA ILE A 86 -6.42 2.99 6.22
C ILE A 86 -5.87 1.77 5.48
N GLN A 87 -6.45 1.45 4.33
CA GLN A 87 -5.96 0.35 3.48
C GLN A 87 -4.52 0.61 3.03
N ARG A 88 -4.22 1.86 2.68
CA ARG A 88 -2.87 2.30 2.37
C ARG A 88 -1.89 2.12 3.55
N ASP A 89 -2.30 2.49 4.76
CA ASP A 89 -1.47 2.33 5.94
C ASP A 89 -1.27 0.84 6.28
N LEU A 90 -2.29 0.00 6.11
CA LEU A 90 -2.19 -1.45 6.26
C LEU A 90 -1.23 -2.07 5.23
N GLU A 91 -1.27 -1.62 3.97
CA GLU A 91 -0.36 -2.10 2.92
C GLU A 91 1.09 -1.66 3.19
N LYS A 92 1.31 -0.40 3.60
CA LYS A 92 2.66 0.07 4.01
C LYS A 92 3.23 -0.77 5.15
N LEU A 93 2.40 -1.04 6.17
CA LEU A 93 2.78 -1.85 7.32
C LEU A 93 3.10 -3.28 6.89
N HIS A 94 2.29 -3.87 6.01
CA HIS A 94 2.50 -5.21 5.46
C HIS A 94 3.84 -5.31 4.72
N VAL A 95 4.10 -4.39 3.78
CA VAL A 95 5.37 -4.36 3.04
C VAL A 95 6.55 -4.18 4.00
N PHE A 96 6.48 -3.24 4.94
CA PHE A 96 7.54 -3.01 5.92
C PHE A 96 7.83 -4.25 6.76
N LEU A 97 6.80 -4.92 7.29
CA LEU A 97 6.97 -6.08 8.15
C LEU A 97 7.46 -7.32 7.40
N LEU A 98 7.18 -7.45 6.10
CA LEU A 98 7.70 -8.54 5.28
C LEU A 98 9.09 -8.27 4.70
N THR A 99 9.38 -7.04 4.27
CA THR A 99 10.63 -6.72 3.57
C THR A 99 11.67 -6.05 4.45
N GLY A 100 11.26 -5.35 5.50
CA GLY A 100 12.09 -4.48 6.34
C GLY A 100 12.28 -3.07 5.77
N ASN A 101 11.72 -2.78 4.61
CA ASN A 101 11.83 -1.49 3.93
C ASN A 101 10.47 -0.83 3.82
N MET A 102 10.42 0.49 4.05
CA MET A 102 9.22 1.25 3.73
C MET A 102 9.05 1.37 2.20
N PRO A 103 7.81 1.36 1.69
CA PRO A 103 7.57 1.69 0.29
C PRO A 103 8.16 3.04 -0.10
N TRP A 104 8.64 3.18 -1.32
CA TRP A 104 9.34 4.37 -1.83
C TRP A 104 8.55 5.69 -1.72
N HIS A 105 7.22 5.61 -1.71
CA HIS A 105 6.32 6.76 -1.60
C HIS A 105 6.05 7.21 -0.15
N VAL A 106 6.65 6.54 0.84
CA VAL A 106 6.53 6.91 2.26
C VAL A 106 7.65 7.88 2.60
N ASP A 107 7.29 9.05 3.12
CA ASP A 107 8.27 9.98 3.66
C ASP A 107 8.89 9.39 4.94
N THR A 108 10.15 9.01 4.84
CA THR A 108 10.92 8.41 5.93
C THR A 108 11.75 9.44 6.72
N THR A 109 11.55 10.73 6.49
CA THR A 109 12.22 11.79 7.28
C THR A 109 11.78 11.77 8.75
N ASP A 110 10.55 11.33 9.01
CA ASP A 110 10.06 11.09 10.37
C ASP A 110 10.49 9.68 10.84
N ALA A 111 11.40 9.61 11.79
CA ALA A 111 11.88 8.34 12.37
C ALA A 111 10.76 7.49 13.00
N GLN A 112 9.62 8.09 13.36
CA GLN A 112 8.48 7.41 13.98
C GLN A 112 7.36 7.10 12.99
N VAL A 113 7.57 7.23 11.68
CA VAL A 113 6.53 7.04 10.67
C VAL A 113 5.90 5.63 10.75
N HIS A 114 6.69 4.60 10.98
CA HIS A 114 6.22 3.21 11.12
C HIS A 114 5.36 3.00 12.38
N GLU A 115 5.68 3.67 13.49
CA GLU A 115 4.86 3.62 14.70
C GLU A 115 3.51 4.33 14.51
N LYS A 116 3.50 5.47 13.82
CA LYS A 116 2.26 6.18 13.48
C LYS A 116 1.36 5.33 12.59
N ILE A 117 1.94 4.69 11.58
CA ILE A 117 1.20 3.77 10.68
C ILE A 117 0.61 2.61 11.48
N LEU A 118 1.39 1.93 12.33
CA LEU A 118 0.89 0.84 13.16
C LEU A 118 -0.25 1.30 14.08
N ARG A 119 -0.10 2.45 14.72
CA ARG A 119 -1.13 3.02 15.59
C ARG A 119 -2.45 3.27 14.84
N ASN A 120 -2.38 3.90 13.67
CA ASN A 120 -3.56 4.14 12.83
C ASN A 120 -4.23 2.83 12.43
N VAL A 121 -3.45 1.83 11.99
CA VAL A 121 -3.97 0.51 11.61
C VAL A 121 -4.63 -0.19 12.81
N LEU A 122 -4.03 -0.13 14.00
CA LEU A 122 -4.62 -0.74 15.21
C LEU A 122 -5.93 -0.05 15.62
N GLN A 123 -6.03 1.25 15.47
CA GLN A 123 -7.22 2.01 15.84
C GLN A 123 -8.37 1.78 14.85
N GLU A 124 -8.10 1.83 13.55
CA GLU A 124 -9.13 1.90 12.53
C GLU A 124 -9.33 0.59 11.74
N ALA A 125 -8.31 -0.26 11.65
CA ALA A 125 -8.31 -1.49 10.87
C ALA A 125 -7.76 -2.72 11.62
N GLY A 126 -7.90 -2.78 12.93
CA GLY A 126 -7.35 -3.87 13.73
C GLY A 126 -7.82 -5.27 13.29
N THR A 127 -9.08 -5.41 12.87
CA THR A 127 -9.61 -6.67 12.32
C THR A 127 -8.98 -7.04 10.98
N SER A 128 -8.72 -6.05 10.13
CA SER A 128 -8.05 -6.27 8.85
C SER A 128 -6.59 -6.68 9.04
N LEU A 129 -5.90 -6.12 10.04
CA LEU A 129 -4.55 -6.55 10.43
C LEU A 129 -4.54 -8.02 10.88
N VAL A 130 -5.50 -8.40 11.72
CA VAL A 130 -5.65 -9.81 12.17
C VAL A 130 -5.86 -10.73 10.98
N SER A 131 -6.79 -10.39 10.09
CA SER A 131 -7.07 -11.17 8.87
C SER A 131 -5.83 -11.28 7.98
N LEU A 132 -5.08 -10.19 7.80
CA LEU A 132 -3.83 -10.18 7.06
C LEU A 132 -2.82 -11.19 7.64
N VAL A 133 -2.58 -11.12 8.95
CA VAL A 133 -1.62 -12.02 9.63
C VAL A 133 -1.99 -13.49 9.48
N TRP A 134 -3.29 -13.82 9.57
CA TRP A 134 -3.75 -15.21 9.43
C TRP A 134 -3.68 -15.73 7.99
N ARG A 135 -3.75 -14.86 6.99
CA ARG A 135 -3.59 -15.21 5.57
C ARG A 135 -2.14 -15.41 5.14
N LEU A 136 -1.16 -14.91 5.89
CA LEU A 136 0.26 -15.10 5.59
C LEU A 136 0.65 -16.58 5.67
N SER A 137 1.61 -16.98 4.83
CA SER A 137 2.28 -18.27 4.95
C SER A 137 2.95 -18.40 6.33
N VAL A 138 3.27 -19.61 6.76
CA VAL A 138 3.96 -19.84 8.05
C VAL A 138 5.31 -19.11 8.09
N ALA A 139 6.06 -19.12 6.97
CA ALA A 139 7.35 -18.46 6.87
C ALA A 139 7.22 -16.93 6.94
N ASP A 140 6.29 -16.36 6.18
CA ASP A 140 6.06 -14.91 6.13
C ASP A 140 5.52 -14.41 7.48
N ARG A 141 4.65 -15.18 8.13
CA ARG A 141 4.14 -14.87 9.48
C ARG A 141 5.27 -14.84 10.51
N ALA A 142 6.21 -15.76 10.44
CA ALA A 142 7.37 -15.77 11.34
C ALA A 142 8.25 -14.53 11.13
N LEU A 143 8.49 -14.13 9.87
CA LEU A 143 9.22 -12.90 9.53
C LEU A 143 8.48 -11.65 10.02
N PHE A 144 7.18 -11.58 9.77
CA PHE A 144 6.29 -10.50 10.19
C PHE A 144 6.37 -10.31 11.72
N ILE A 145 6.19 -11.38 12.49
CA ILE A 145 6.24 -11.34 13.96
C ILE A 145 7.64 -10.96 14.45
N LYS A 146 8.70 -11.54 13.86
CA LYS A 146 10.08 -11.21 14.24
C LYS A 146 10.36 -9.71 14.08
N ARG A 147 9.98 -9.11 12.95
CA ARG A 147 10.18 -7.67 12.74
C ARG A 147 9.28 -6.83 13.63
N LEU A 148 8.02 -7.23 13.81
CA LEU A 148 7.13 -6.53 14.72
C LEU A 148 7.75 -6.42 16.11
N VAL A 149 8.26 -7.52 16.67
CA VAL A 149 8.89 -7.56 17.99
C VAL A 149 10.19 -6.76 18.04
N SER A 150 11.00 -6.74 16.96
CA SER A 150 12.28 -6.06 16.93
C SER A 150 12.22 -4.56 16.64
N GLN A 151 11.15 -4.09 15.99
CA GLN A 151 11.06 -2.72 15.48
C GLN A 151 10.09 -1.83 16.26
N PHE A 152 9.20 -2.41 17.06
CA PHE A 152 8.17 -1.65 17.75
C PHE A 152 8.30 -1.73 19.28
N PRO A 153 8.01 -0.62 19.99
CA PRO A 153 8.01 -0.59 21.45
C PRO A 153 6.98 -1.57 22.07
N LYS A 154 7.25 -2.00 23.29
CA LYS A 154 6.44 -2.97 24.03
C LYS A 154 4.93 -2.64 24.04
N HIS A 155 4.58 -1.38 24.29
CA HIS A 155 3.17 -0.96 24.36
C HIS A 155 2.39 -1.15 23.03
N HIS A 156 3.07 -1.07 21.88
CA HIS A 156 2.45 -1.39 20.60
C HIS A 156 2.25 -2.89 20.43
N LEU A 157 3.20 -3.70 20.90
CA LEU A 157 3.10 -5.17 20.86
C LEU A 157 1.96 -5.68 21.73
N GLU A 158 1.75 -5.09 22.90
CA GLU A 158 0.62 -5.39 23.78
C GLU A 158 -0.71 -5.09 23.07
N ASN A 159 -0.84 -3.95 22.43
CA ASN A 159 -2.02 -3.60 21.65
C ASN A 159 -2.27 -4.56 20.46
N VAL A 160 -1.22 -4.97 19.77
CA VAL A 160 -1.32 -5.99 18.70
C VAL A 160 -1.79 -7.32 19.27
N LEU A 161 -1.22 -7.77 20.39
CA LEU A 161 -1.58 -9.02 21.05
C LEU A 161 -3.05 -9.04 21.47
N ILE A 162 -3.54 -7.97 22.08
CA ILE A 162 -4.95 -7.83 22.47
C ILE A 162 -5.87 -7.96 21.24
N ARG A 163 -5.44 -7.49 20.07
CA ARG A 163 -6.24 -7.59 18.85
C ARG A 163 -6.19 -8.98 18.21
N ILE A 164 -5.02 -9.62 18.19
CA ILE A 164 -4.84 -10.94 17.54
C ILE A 164 -5.39 -12.07 18.39
N ALA A 165 -5.23 -12.00 19.70
CA ALA A 165 -5.58 -13.06 20.64
C ALA A 165 -6.30 -12.49 21.89
N PRO A 166 -7.49 -11.89 21.74
CA PRO A 166 -8.15 -11.18 22.82
C PRO A 166 -8.44 -12.05 24.05
N THR A 167 -8.71 -13.33 23.86
CA THR A 167 -9.00 -14.27 24.96
C THR A 167 -7.77 -14.77 25.70
N GLN A 168 -6.60 -14.68 25.09
CA GLN A 168 -5.32 -15.12 25.67
C GLN A 168 -4.40 -13.95 26.03
N ALA A 169 -4.73 -12.73 25.62
CA ALA A 169 -3.86 -11.57 25.79
C ALA A 169 -3.52 -11.33 27.25
N ASP A 170 -4.51 -11.31 28.14
CA ASP A 170 -4.34 -11.06 29.57
C ASP A 170 -3.40 -12.09 30.19
N TRP A 171 -3.65 -13.38 29.94
CA TRP A 171 -2.81 -14.45 30.45
C TRP A 171 -1.36 -14.37 29.94
N ILE A 172 -1.15 -14.07 28.65
CA ILE A 172 0.19 -13.94 28.06
C ILE A 172 0.92 -12.73 28.65
N LEU A 173 0.23 -11.60 28.83
CA LEU A 173 0.81 -10.41 29.41
C LEU A 173 1.18 -10.60 30.88
N ASP A 174 0.32 -11.25 31.65
CA ASP A 174 0.59 -11.60 33.05
C ASP A 174 1.80 -12.54 33.15
N PHE A 175 1.87 -13.58 32.32
CA PHE A 175 3.01 -14.49 32.27
C PHE A 175 4.31 -13.76 31.95
N LEU A 176 4.31 -12.84 30.95
CA LEU A 176 5.49 -12.05 30.61
C LEU A 176 5.91 -11.11 31.74
N CYS A 177 4.95 -10.53 32.47
CA CYS A 177 5.21 -9.67 33.63
C CYS A 177 5.88 -10.43 34.76
N ILE A 178 5.39 -11.63 35.08
CA ILE A 178 5.96 -12.53 36.11
C ILE A 178 7.38 -12.95 35.70
N TYR A 179 7.57 -13.33 34.45
CA TYR A 179 8.88 -13.77 33.95
C TYR A 179 9.92 -12.66 33.98
N GLN A 180 9.55 -11.42 33.63
CA GLN A 180 10.45 -10.26 33.68
C GLN A 180 10.82 -9.84 35.12
N SER A 181 9.96 -10.10 36.09
CA SER A 181 10.25 -9.79 37.49
C SER A 181 11.07 -10.88 38.19
N ALA A 182 11.26 -12.05 37.57
CA ALA A 182 12.03 -13.17 38.12
C ALA A 182 13.51 -13.20 37.62
N ILE A 183 13.89 -12.31 36.67
CA ILE A 183 15.26 -12.13 36.19
C ILE A 183 15.87 -10.88 36.79
#